data_aeb6534e9e6629f608a05778230f3db2
#
_entry.id   aeb6534e9e6629f608a05778230f3db2
#
_cell.length_a   1.000
_cell.length_b   1.000
_cell.length_c   1.000
_cell.angle_alpha   90.00
_cell.angle_beta   90.00
_cell.angle_gamma   90.00
#
_symmetry.space_group_name_H-M   'P 1'
#
loop_
_entity.id
_entity.type
_entity.pdbx_description
1 polymer ?
#
loop_
_entity_poly.entity_id
_entity_poly.type
_entity_poly.pdbx_seq_one_letter_code
_entity_poly.pdbx_strand_id
1 'polypeptide(L)'
;ASDVYKRQAHYSVRTLTPEVFSVCGELVVRENNESCEMLDLPVRVTIILRAEQGCLLLSQLHLSLPSPDQDDAEFFPRLLVGENISTLRRLADERSAELRERNRDLDALMNNIPGGVMCCDATDELNLLQFSDGLLSMLGYTREELGTVFHNRFSEMIYEPDIAPTWEAVHAQLEKGNTKLIEYRMARKDGGLIWVQDRGQLMRREDGREVFYCILLDITETKKAQEDLRLSLERHQIIMDQTNDIIFEWQVKQDTLTFSPNWEKKFGYEPVRENVHARLLDNPHLHPDDAPLLRRKLSDILEREPYQEAELRIQKRDGGYL
;
A
#
# COMPACT_ATOMS: atom_id res chain seq x y z
N ALA A 1 -40.86 23.87 8.55
CA ALA A 1 -42.26 23.52 8.78
C ALA A 1 -42.77 22.78 7.56
N SER A 2 -43.03 21.48 7.70
CA SER A 2 -43.62 20.69 6.61
C SER A 2 -45.10 21.07 6.47
N ASP A 3 -45.48 21.58 5.29
CA ASP A 3 -46.89 21.81 4.99
C ASP A 3 -47.61 20.46 4.83
N VAL A 4 -48.39 20.10 5.81
CA VAL A 4 -49.29 18.96 5.74
C VAL A 4 -50.58 19.42 5.10
N TYR A 5 -50.82 19.05 3.85
CA TYR A 5 -52.09 19.33 3.16
C TYR A 5 -53.16 18.35 3.65
N LYS A 6 -54.24 18.90 4.27
CA LYS A 6 -55.39 18.20 4.77
C LYS A 6 -56.45 18.07 3.68
N ARG A 7 -56.67 16.90 3.13
CA ARG A 7 -57.87 16.58 2.35
C ARG A 7 -58.86 15.88 3.30
N GLN A 8 -59.97 16.52 3.58
CA GLN A 8 -60.97 16.04 4.51
C GLN A 8 -61.67 14.82 3.91
N ALA A 9 -61.53 13.67 4.52
CA ALA A 9 -62.35 12.50 4.30
C ALA A 9 -63.31 12.31 5.48
N HIS A 10 -64.35 11.53 5.29
CA HIS A 10 -65.44 11.36 6.22
C HIS A 10 -65.01 11.11 7.63
N TYR A 11 -65.62 11.78 8.62
CA TYR A 11 -65.46 11.46 10.01
C TYR A 11 -66.85 11.17 10.62
N SER A 12 -66.89 10.29 11.59
CA SER A 12 -68.07 9.96 12.40
C SER A 12 -67.81 10.29 13.87
N VAL A 13 -68.78 10.85 14.51
CA VAL A 13 -68.72 11.11 15.96
C VAL A 13 -69.72 10.21 16.68
N ARG A 14 -69.26 9.49 17.69
CA ARG A 14 -70.10 8.66 18.58
C ARG A 14 -69.99 9.18 19.98
N THR A 15 -71.06 9.37 20.63
CA THR A 15 -71.18 9.65 22.08
C THR A 15 -71.03 8.33 22.81
N LEU A 16 -70.02 8.13 23.62
CA LEU A 16 -69.75 6.95 24.40
C LEU A 16 -70.41 7.09 25.80
N THR A 17 -70.31 8.29 26.38
CA THR A 17 -70.98 8.72 27.58
C THR A 17 -71.37 10.21 27.43
N PRO A 18 -72.20 10.83 28.32
CA PRO A 18 -72.45 12.26 28.21
C PRO A 18 -71.24 13.19 28.16
N GLU A 19 -70.08 12.69 28.63
CA GLU A 19 -68.88 13.49 28.72
C GLU A 19 -67.77 12.92 27.86
N VAL A 20 -67.94 11.77 27.14
CA VAL A 20 -66.92 11.12 26.36
C VAL A 20 -67.41 10.87 24.93
N PHE A 21 -66.63 11.34 23.96
CA PHE A 21 -66.93 11.25 22.54
C PHE A 21 -65.81 10.52 21.80
N SER A 22 -66.17 9.64 20.88
CA SER A 22 -65.21 9.02 19.94
C SER A 22 -65.42 9.66 18.55
N VAL A 23 -64.35 10.12 17.97
CA VAL A 23 -64.32 10.64 16.61
C VAL A 23 -63.45 9.72 15.77
N CYS A 24 -64.05 9.11 14.74
CA CYS A 24 -63.35 8.24 13.82
C CYS A 24 -63.35 8.88 12.42
N GLY A 25 -62.21 8.85 11.77
CA GLY A 25 -62.06 9.41 10.42
C GLY A 25 -60.88 8.78 9.66
N GLU A 26 -60.83 9.06 8.37
CA GLU A 26 -59.73 8.70 7.53
C GLU A 26 -58.97 9.96 7.08
N LEU A 27 -57.66 9.92 7.16
CA LEU A 27 -56.75 10.99 6.73
C LEU A 27 -55.78 10.40 5.68
N VAL A 28 -55.43 11.22 4.71
CA VAL A 28 -54.30 10.88 3.82
C VAL A 28 -53.11 11.71 4.27
N VAL A 29 -52.08 11.00 4.70
CA VAL A 29 -50.82 11.61 5.09
C VAL A 29 -49.88 11.56 3.88
N ARG A 30 -49.41 12.74 3.44
CA ARG A 30 -48.47 12.87 2.35
C ARG A 30 -47.18 13.42 2.90
N GLU A 31 -46.08 12.68 2.66
CA GLU A 31 -44.75 13.13 3.02
C GLU A 31 -44.19 13.97 1.87
N ASN A 32 -43.81 15.22 2.15
CA ASN A 32 -43.19 16.10 1.19
C ASN A 32 -41.67 16.05 1.37
N ASN A 33 -41.05 15.00 0.81
CA ASN A 33 -39.59 14.86 0.80
C ASN A 33 -39.10 14.88 -0.65
N GLU A 34 -38.25 15.81 -1.03
CA GLU A 34 -37.76 16.04 -2.41
C GLU A 34 -37.02 14.85 -3.05
N SER A 35 -36.78 13.77 -2.29
CA SER A 35 -36.00 12.61 -2.73
C SER A 35 -36.74 11.26 -2.75
N CYS A 36 -38.04 11.21 -2.44
CA CYS A 36 -38.79 9.95 -2.45
C CYS A 36 -40.09 10.07 -3.26
N GLU A 37 -40.45 8.98 -3.95
CA GLU A 37 -41.78 8.85 -4.58
C GLU A 37 -42.86 9.19 -3.55
N MET A 38 -43.79 10.08 -3.95
CA MET A 38 -44.86 10.55 -3.08
C MET A 38 -45.75 9.40 -2.66
N LEU A 39 -45.65 8.98 -1.41
CA LEU A 39 -46.52 7.96 -0.81
C LEU A 39 -47.72 8.66 -0.20
N ASP A 40 -48.89 8.54 -0.81
CA ASP A 40 -50.16 8.90 -0.21
C ASP A 40 -50.58 7.74 0.73
N LEU A 41 -50.43 7.92 2.04
CA LEU A 41 -50.73 6.92 3.03
C LEU A 41 -52.12 7.22 3.65
N PRO A 42 -53.14 6.44 3.33
CA PRO A 42 -54.41 6.54 4.05
C PRO A 42 -54.22 6.11 5.50
N VAL A 43 -54.59 6.92 6.44
CA VAL A 43 -54.51 6.66 7.90
C VAL A 43 -55.89 6.77 8.49
N ARG A 44 -56.31 5.73 9.19
CA ARG A 44 -57.51 5.77 9.98
C ARG A 44 -57.21 6.34 11.37
N VAL A 45 -57.96 7.35 11.78
CA VAL A 45 -57.74 8.09 13.01
C VAL A 45 -58.97 7.87 13.94
N THR A 46 -58.72 7.44 15.15
CA THR A 46 -59.72 7.41 16.22
C THR A 46 -59.24 8.31 17.35
N ILE A 47 -60.05 9.27 17.70
CA ILE A 47 -59.78 10.24 18.75
C ILE A 47 -60.84 10.08 19.83
N ILE A 48 -60.42 9.92 21.09
CA ILE A 48 -61.33 9.96 22.24
C ILE A 48 -61.18 11.31 22.92
N LEU A 49 -62.28 12.03 22.97
CA LEU A 49 -62.37 13.33 23.59
C LEU A 49 -63.22 13.22 24.87
N ARG A 50 -62.82 13.91 25.91
CA ARG A 50 -63.55 14.05 27.18
C ARG A 50 -63.95 15.49 27.38
N ALA A 51 -65.22 15.73 27.70
CA ALA A 51 -65.70 17.03 28.06
C ALA A 51 -65.50 17.29 29.56
N GLU A 52 -64.73 18.32 29.88
CA GLU A 52 -64.43 18.72 31.24
C GLU A 52 -64.47 20.23 31.37
N GLN A 53 -65.29 20.78 32.25
CA GLN A 53 -65.45 22.23 32.51
C GLN A 53 -65.69 23.06 31.24
N GLY A 54 -66.46 22.54 30.28
CA GLY A 54 -66.78 23.25 29.03
C GLY A 54 -65.72 23.18 27.94
N CYS A 55 -64.62 22.44 28.15
CA CYS A 55 -63.60 22.21 27.17
C CYS A 55 -63.58 20.73 26.76
N LEU A 56 -63.16 20.45 25.53
CA LEU A 56 -62.88 19.07 25.03
C LEU A 56 -61.40 18.79 25.19
N LEU A 57 -61.09 17.80 26.01
CA LEU A 57 -59.71 17.35 26.19
C LEU A 57 -59.48 16.06 25.41
N LEU A 58 -58.32 16.00 24.73
CA LEU A 58 -57.86 14.78 24.04
C LEU A 58 -57.49 13.76 25.10
N SER A 59 -58.23 12.65 25.20
CA SER A 59 -57.93 11.56 26.11
C SER A 59 -57.07 10.47 25.45
N GLN A 60 -57.38 10.15 24.20
CA GLN A 60 -56.65 9.12 23.46
C GLN A 60 -56.64 9.44 21.96
N LEU A 61 -55.51 9.18 21.30
CA LEU A 61 -55.36 9.22 19.85
C LEU A 61 -54.88 7.85 19.38
N HIS A 62 -55.61 7.24 18.46
CA HIS A 62 -55.21 6.02 17.81
C HIS A 62 -55.10 6.26 16.30
N LEU A 63 -53.98 5.85 15.70
CA LEU A 63 -53.72 5.91 14.28
C LEU A 63 -53.51 4.50 13.76
N SER A 64 -54.20 4.14 12.70
CA SER A 64 -54.01 2.84 12.04
C SER A 64 -54.03 3.01 10.53
N LEU A 65 -53.33 2.12 9.83
CA LEU A 65 -53.31 2.06 8.36
C LEU A 65 -54.46 1.13 7.93
N PRO A 66 -55.43 1.61 7.13
CA PRO A 66 -56.47 0.73 6.59
C PRO A 66 -55.86 -0.20 5.54
N SER A 67 -56.16 -1.49 5.64
CA SER A 67 -55.89 -2.47 4.60
C SER A 67 -57.17 -2.96 3.98
N PRO A 68 -57.25 -3.19 2.66
CA PRO A 68 -58.45 -3.74 2.01
C PRO A 68 -58.77 -5.15 2.52
N ASP A 69 -57.83 -5.88 3.08
CA ASP A 69 -58.01 -7.24 3.61
C ASP A 69 -58.06 -7.26 5.16
N GLN A 70 -58.23 -6.11 5.80
CA GLN A 70 -58.28 -6.01 7.25
C GLN A 70 -59.69 -6.23 7.75
N ASP A 71 -59.88 -7.26 8.60
CA ASP A 71 -61.13 -7.47 9.31
C ASP A 71 -61.37 -6.35 10.34
N ASP A 72 -62.61 -5.98 10.58
CA ASP A 72 -63.00 -4.91 11.52
C ASP A 72 -62.47 -5.10 12.97
N ALA A 73 -62.00 -6.29 13.29
CA ALA A 73 -61.34 -6.66 14.55
C ALA A 73 -59.82 -6.61 14.54
N GLU A 74 -59.16 -6.33 13.41
CA GLU A 74 -57.70 -6.37 13.27
C GLU A 74 -57.10 -4.97 13.44
N PHE A 75 -56.28 -4.77 14.48
CA PHE A 75 -55.66 -3.47 14.80
C PHE A 75 -54.46 -3.08 13.88
N PHE A 76 -53.82 -4.04 13.25
CA PHE A 76 -52.68 -3.83 12.33
C PHE A 76 -52.79 -4.75 11.11
N PRO A 77 -52.61 -4.22 9.87
CA PRO A 77 -52.63 -5.04 8.69
C PRO A 77 -51.36 -5.90 8.62
N ARG A 78 -51.50 -7.18 8.93
CA ARG A 78 -50.38 -8.15 8.95
C ARG A 78 -49.69 -8.28 7.61
N LEU A 79 -50.43 -8.13 6.49
CA LEU A 79 -49.90 -8.23 5.13
C LEU A 79 -48.93 -7.07 4.79
N LEU A 80 -49.34 -5.81 5.07
CA LEU A 80 -48.52 -4.64 4.82
C LEU A 80 -47.19 -4.60 5.62
N VAL A 81 -47.27 -5.01 6.90
CA VAL A 81 -46.10 -5.13 7.78
C VAL A 81 -45.19 -6.26 7.27
N GLY A 82 -45.78 -7.38 6.83
CA GLY A 82 -45.02 -8.51 6.29
C GLY A 82 -44.29 -8.17 4.99
N GLU A 83 -44.92 -7.47 4.07
CA GLU A 83 -44.29 -7.06 2.80
C GLU A 83 -43.19 -6.02 2.98
N ASN A 84 -43.42 -5.03 3.85
CA ASN A 84 -42.38 -4.05 4.17
C ASN A 84 -41.17 -4.68 4.88
N ILE A 85 -41.38 -5.59 5.81
CA ILE A 85 -40.30 -6.30 6.51
C ILE A 85 -39.58 -7.22 5.52
N SER A 86 -40.29 -7.92 4.64
CA SER A 86 -39.66 -8.80 3.64
C SER A 86 -38.81 -8.00 2.63
N THR A 87 -39.29 -6.86 2.19
CA THR A 87 -38.57 -5.94 1.30
C THR A 87 -37.33 -5.35 1.96
N LEU A 88 -37.44 -4.88 3.20
CA LEU A 88 -36.30 -4.37 3.96
C LEU A 88 -35.26 -5.47 4.25
N ARG A 89 -35.69 -6.70 4.54
CA ARG A 89 -34.78 -7.84 4.71
C ARG A 89 -34.05 -8.14 3.40
N ARG A 90 -34.78 -8.20 2.28
CA ARG A 90 -34.16 -8.43 0.97
C ARG A 90 -33.10 -7.36 0.64
N LEU A 91 -33.43 -6.07 0.83
CA LEU A 91 -32.48 -4.97 0.61
C LEU A 91 -31.27 -5.06 1.55
N ALA A 92 -31.46 -5.43 2.81
CA ALA A 92 -30.38 -5.62 3.76
C ALA A 92 -29.49 -6.82 3.38
N ASP A 93 -30.09 -7.92 2.90
CA ASP A 93 -29.37 -9.11 2.43
C ASP A 93 -28.60 -8.81 1.14
N GLU A 94 -29.21 -8.11 0.17
CA GLU A 94 -28.56 -7.68 -1.08
C GLU A 94 -27.36 -6.76 -0.78
N ARG A 95 -27.53 -5.78 0.12
CA ARG A 95 -26.45 -4.88 0.54
C ARG A 95 -25.35 -5.61 1.28
N SER A 96 -25.72 -6.56 2.13
CA SER A 96 -24.74 -7.39 2.86
C SER A 96 -23.98 -8.32 1.92
N ALA A 97 -24.62 -8.85 0.87
CA ALA A 97 -23.96 -9.66 -0.15
C ALA A 97 -22.98 -8.82 -0.98
N GLU A 98 -23.39 -7.64 -1.43
CA GLU A 98 -22.52 -6.69 -2.16
C GLU A 98 -21.30 -6.29 -1.34
N LEU A 99 -21.48 -5.97 -0.05
CA LEU A 99 -20.37 -5.64 0.85
C LEU A 99 -19.42 -6.82 1.06
N ARG A 100 -19.94 -8.04 1.19
CA ARG A 100 -19.09 -9.24 1.31
C ARG A 100 -18.30 -9.53 0.05
N GLU A 101 -18.91 -9.37 -1.13
CA GLU A 101 -18.23 -9.51 -2.41
C GLU A 101 -17.12 -8.47 -2.54
N ARG A 102 -17.41 -7.21 -2.30
CA ARG A 102 -16.43 -6.12 -2.34
C ARG A 102 -15.27 -6.32 -1.36
N ASN A 103 -15.55 -6.82 -0.15
CA ASN A 103 -14.50 -7.15 0.81
C ASN A 103 -13.63 -8.32 0.32
N ARG A 104 -14.22 -9.36 -0.29
CA ARG A 104 -13.47 -10.47 -0.88
C ARG A 104 -12.55 -10.01 -2.00
N ASP A 105 -13.03 -9.10 -2.86
CA ASP A 105 -12.22 -8.54 -3.96
C ASP A 105 -11.05 -7.72 -3.41
N LEU A 106 -11.27 -6.91 -2.39
CA LEU A 106 -10.21 -6.16 -1.70
C LEU A 106 -9.18 -7.10 -1.06
N ASP A 107 -9.62 -8.14 -0.36
CA ASP A 107 -8.72 -9.12 0.24
C ASP A 107 -7.93 -9.88 -0.83
N ALA A 108 -8.56 -10.24 -1.94
CA ALA A 108 -7.87 -10.88 -3.06
C ALA A 108 -6.83 -9.96 -3.69
N LEU A 109 -7.13 -8.67 -3.89
CA LEU A 109 -6.17 -7.68 -4.39
C LEU A 109 -5.00 -7.51 -3.43
N MET A 110 -5.25 -7.37 -2.14
CA MET A 110 -4.21 -7.22 -1.11
C MET A 110 -3.30 -8.45 -1.05
N ASN A 111 -3.85 -9.67 -1.20
CA ASN A 111 -3.08 -10.91 -1.14
C ASN A 111 -2.33 -11.25 -2.45
N ASN A 112 -2.71 -10.64 -3.58
CA ASN A 112 -1.99 -10.78 -4.85
C ASN A 112 -0.78 -9.84 -4.99
N ILE A 113 -0.64 -8.85 -4.10
CA ILE A 113 0.55 -7.98 -4.09
C ILE A 113 1.72 -8.78 -3.51
N PRO A 114 2.86 -8.89 -4.23
CA PRO A 114 4.04 -9.54 -3.69
C PRO A 114 4.54 -8.77 -2.47
N GLY A 115 4.63 -9.46 -1.31
CA GLY A 115 5.00 -8.86 -0.03
C GLY A 115 3.85 -8.69 0.93
N GLY A 116 4.03 -7.86 1.94
CA GLY A 116 3.02 -7.52 2.95
C GLY A 116 2.29 -6.23 2.60
N VAL A 117 0.98 -6.24 2.75
CA VAL A 117 0.17 -5.01 2.70
C VAL A 117 -0.41 -4.79 4.08
N MET A 118 -0.35 -3.57 4.57
CA MET A 118 -0.93 -3.22 5.87
C MET A 118 -1.52 -1.81 5.89
N CYS A 119 -2.47 -1.62 6.80
CA CYS A 119 -2.94 -0.33 7.24
C CYS A 119 -2.73 -0.25 8.75
N CYS A 120 -2.07 0.79 9.23
CA CYS A 120 -1.88 1.05 10.65
C CYS A 120 -2.21 2.50 10.98
N ASP A 121 -2.47 2.79 12.25
CA ASP A 121 -2.58 4.17 12.70
C ASP A 121 -1.23 4.91 12.62
N ALA A 122 -1.28 6.23 12.60
CA ALA A 122 -0.08 7.07 12.53
C ALA A 122 0.40 7.47 13.94
N THR A 123 0.33 6.54 14.90
CA THR A 123 0.89 6.69 16.25
C THR A 123 2.26 6.06 16.35
N ASP A 124 2.98 6.34 17.43
CA ASP A 124 4.31 5.76 17.68
C ASP A 124 4.27 4.22 17.81
N GLU A 125 3.12 3.65 18.15
CA GLU A 125 2.91 2.22 18.27
C GLU A 125 2.62 1.55 16.92
N LEU A 126 2.13 2.29 15.92
CA LEU A 126 1.71 1.80 14.61
C LEU A 126 0.74 0.62 14.74
N ASN A 127 -0.38 0.81 15.44
CA ASN A 127 -1.34 -0.25 15.66
C ASN A 127 -1.93 -0.74 14.33
N LEU A 128 -1.79 -2.03 14.05
CA LEU A 128 -2.29 -2.68 12.84
C LEU A 128 -3.83 -2.69 12.84
N LEU A 129 -4.40 -2.04 11.84
CA LEU A 129 -5.86 -2.00 11.62
C LEU A 129 -6.29 -3.07 10.62
N GLN A 130 -5.48 -3.30 9.60
CA GLN A 130 -5.71 -4.31 8.55
C GLN A 130 -4.37 -4.74 7.95
N PHE A 131 -4.24 -6.02 7.59
CA PHE A 131 -3.03 -6.55 6.96
C PHE A 131 -3.34 -7.81 6.14
N SER A 132 -2.51 -8.04 5.12
CA SER A 132 -2.60 -9.18 4.21
C SER A 132 -1.94 -10.42 4.78
N ASP A 133 -2.31 -11.60 4.24
CA ASP A 133 -1.65 -12.86 4.56
C ASP A 133 -0.19 -12.90 4.05
N GLY A 134 0.14 -12.06 3.06
CA GLY A 134 1.51 -11.86 2.60
C GLY A 134 2.44 -11.34 3.70
N LEU A 135 1.97 -10.42 4.55
CA LEU A 135 2.73 -9.96 5.73
C LEU A 135 3.00 -11.11 6.71
N LEU A 136 1.98 -11.92 6.98
CA LEU A 136 2.11 -13.09 7.87
C LEU A 136 3.13 -14.08 7.33
N SER A 137 3.04 -14.42 6.04
CA SER A 137 3.94 -15.35 5.37
C SER A 137 5.38 -14.86 5.37
N MET A 138 5.59 -13.57 5.16
CA MET A 138 6.90 -12.94 5.15
C MET A 138 7.60 -13.02 6.52
N LEU A 139 6.84 -12.81 7.59
CA LEU A 139 7.36 -12.82 8.96
C LEU A 139 7.30 -14.20 9.63
N GLY A 140 6.48 -15.11 9.12
CA GLY A 140 6.30 -16.47 9.66
C GLY A 140 5.38 -16.55 10.88
N TYR A 141 4.60 -15.53 11.16
CA TYR A 141 3.61 -15.51 12.25
C TYR A 141 2.21 -15.83 11.75
N THR A 142 1.37 -16.35 12.63
CA THR A 142 -0.08 -16.44 12.40
C THR A 142 -0.76 -15.15 12.83
N ARG A 143 -2.00 -14.94 12.36
CA ARG A 143 -2.82 -13.77 12.75
C ARG A 143 -3.08 -13.69 14.25
N GLU A 144 -3.27 -14.85 14.89
CA GLU A 144 -3.47 -14.94 16.34
C GLU A 144 -2.20 -14.57 17.11
N GLU A 145 -1.04 -15.01 16.62
CA GLU A 145 0.25 -14.70 17.22
C GLU A 145 0.59 -13.22 17.14
N LEU A 146 0.26 -12.55 16.03
CA LEU A 146 0.42 -11.10 15.94
C LEU A 146 -0.37 -10.37 17.04
N GLY A 147 -1.59 -10.81 17.31
CA GLY A 147 -2.42 -10.25 18.39
C GLY A 147 -1.89 -10.54 19.79
N THR A 148 -1.36 -11.75 20.03
CA THR A 148 -0.93 -12.18 21.37
C THR A 148 0.50 -11.80 21.71
N VAL A 149 1.43 -11.83 20.74
CA VAL A 149 2.86 -11.56 20.94
C VAL A 149 3.15 -10.06 20.83
N PHE A 150 2.63 -9.43 19.78
CA PHE A 150 2.91 -8.03 19.48
C PHE A 150 1.74 -7.08 19.78
N HIS A 151 0.62 -7.59 20.33
CA HIS A 151 -0.58 -6.78 20.64
C HIS A 151 -1.08 -5.97 19.44
N ASN A 152 -0.85 -6.48 18.22
CA ASN A 152 -1.06 -5.79 16.93
C ASN A 152 -0.22 -4.49 16.77
N ARG A 153 0.88 -4.32 17.47
CA ARG A 153 1.78 -3.18 17.35
C ARG A 153 2.87 -3.48 16.33
N PHE A 154 2.83 -2.82 15.21
CA PHE A 154 3.81 -3.03 14.15
C PHE A 154 5.22 -2.58 14.55
N SER A 155 5.33 -1.53 15.36
CA SER A 155 6.61 -1.02 15.85
C SER A 155 7.44 -2.07 16.60
N GLU A 156 6.80 -3.02 17.29
CA GLU A 156 7.47 -4.09 18.03
C GLU A 156 8.07 -5.18 17.12
N MET A 157 7.70 -5.22 15.82
CA MET A 157 8.26 -6.15 14.84
C MET A 157 9.52 -5.62 14.15
N ILE A 158 9.79 -4.33 14.28
CA ILE A 158 10.99 -3.69 13.73
C ILE A 158 12.18 -4.07 14.61
N TYR A 159 13.31 -4.40 13.99
CA TYR A 159 14.55 -4.65 14.72
C TYR A 159 14.95 -3.43 15.53
N GLU A 160 15.11 -3.61 16.86
CA GLU A 160 15.27 -2.51 17.83
C GLU A 160 16.27 -1.42 17.43
N PRO A 161 17.48 -1.74 16.93
CA PRO A 161 18.44 -0.71 16.51
C PRO A 161 18.00 0.14 15.32
N ASP A 162 17.02 -0.33 14.55
CA ASP A 162 16.53 0.37 13.36
C ASP A 162 15.35 1.29 13.67
N ILE A 163 14.74 1.20 14.85
CA ILE A 163 13.52 1.96 15.21
C ILE A 163 13.77 3.48 15.14
N ALA A 164 14.75 3.99 15.86
CA ALA A 164 15.01 5.43 15.91
C ALA A 164 15.39 6.02 14.54
N PRO A 165 16.34 5.44 13.76
CA PRO A 165 16.66 5.92 12.42
C PRO A 165 15.46 5.86 11.45
N THR A 166 14.59 4.84 11.60
CA THR A 166 13.40 4.70 10.78
C THR A 166 12.42 5.85 11.02
N TRP A 167 12.17 6.18 12.30
CA TRP A 167 11.30 7.30 12.64
C TRP A 167 11.83 8.65 12.15
N GLU A 168 13.13 8.92 12.32
CA GLU A 168 13.76 10.12 11.78
C GLU A 168 13.56 10.23 10.26
N ALA A 169 13.77 9.14 9.54
CA ALA A 169 13.57 9.09 8.09
C ALA A 169 12.10 9.29 7.68
N VAL A 170 11.15 8.70 8.41
CA VAL A 170 9.71 8.90 8.20
C VAL A 170 9.34 10.36 8.37
N HIS A 171 9.69 10.98 9.50
CA HIS A 171 9.36 12.39 9.76
C HIS A 171 9.94 13.32 8.70
N ALA A 172 11.23 13.15 8.34
CA ALA A 172 11.87 13.96 7.31
C ALA A 172 11.21 13.84 5.93
N GLN A 173 10.60 12.69 5.61
CA GLN A 173 9.86 12.52 4.35
C GLN A 173 8.44 13.11 4.42
N LEU A 174 7.77 12.98 5.57
CA LEU A 174 6.43 13.52 5.77
C LEU A 174 6.40 15.05 5.82
N GLU A 175 7.48 15.71 6.20
CA GLU A 175 7.62 17.17 6.06
C GLU A 175 7.53 17.64 4.60
N LYS A 176 7.87 16.78 3.64
CA LYS A 176 7.91 17.09 2.20
C LYS A 176 6.67 16.61 1.45
N GLY A 177 5.87 15.75 2.06
CA GLY A 177 4.69 15.16 1.45
C GLY A 177 4.00 14.15 2.34
N ASN A 178 3.09 13.37 1.78
CA ASN A 178 2.32 12.36 2.51
C ASN A 178 2.76 10.92 2.21
N THR A 179 3.94 10.74 1.62
CA THR A 179 4.47 9.41 1.27
C THR A 179 5.80 9.16 1.95
N LYS A 180 6.05 7.89 2.31
CA LYS A 180 7.34 7.43 2.83
C LYS A 180 7.87 6.27 1.99
N LEU A 181 9.19 6.19 1.87
CA LEU A 181 9.93 5.05 1.33
C LEU A 181 11.16 4.86 2.21
N ILE A 182 11.17 3.79 2.99
CA ILE A 182 12.19 3.50 3.99
C ILE A 182 12.59 2.03 3.95
N GLU A 183 13.79 1.75 4.41
CA GLU A 183 14.31 0.40 4.51
C GLU A 183 14.79 0.14 5.93
N TYR A 184 14.37 -0.98 6.50
CA TYR A 184 14.72 -1.38 7.85
C TYR A 184 14.65 -2.91 7.98
N ARG A 185 15.15 -3.43 9.10
CA ARG A 185 15.12 -4.86 9.39
C ARG A 185 13.93 -5.21 10.27
N MET A 186 13.35 -6.36 9.99
CA MET A 186 12.29 -6.96 10.80
C MET A 186 12.69 -8.33 11.31
N ALA A 187 12.25 -8.66 12.52
CA ALA A 187 12.47 -9.98 13.12
C ALA A 187 11.40 -10.97 12.64
N ARG A 188 11.84 -12.14 12.17
CA ARG A 188 10.97 -13.28 11.85
C ARG A 188 10.78 -14.16 13.07
N LYS A 189 9.73 -14.98 13.03
CA LYS A 189 9.44 -15.96 14.08
C LYS A 189 10.56 -16.99 14.29
N ASP A 190 11.30 -17.33 13.24
CA ASP A 190 12.44 -18.24 13.33
C ASP A 190 13.71 -17.62 13.94
N GLY A 191 13.64 -16.35 14.34
CA GLY A 191 14.76 -15.57 14.88
C GLY A 191 15.64 -14.94 13.80
N GLY A 192 15.37 -15.17 12.52
CA GLY A 192 16.06 -14.52 11.41
C GLY A 192 15.66 -13.05 11.28
N LEU A 193 16.53 -12.26 10.65
CA LEU A 193 16.25 -10.89 10.25
C LEU A 193 16.07 -10.82 8.74
N ILE A 194 15.07 -10.06 8.32
CA ILE A 194 14.85 -9.72 6.91
C ILE A 194 14.98 -8.22 6.72
N TRP A 195 15.47 -7.80 5.56
CA TRP A 195 15.40 -6.43 5.11
C TRP A 195 14.07 -6.16 4.43
N VAL A 196 13.39 -5.13 4.87
CA VAL A 196 12.09 -4.74 4.32
C VAL A 196 12.20 -3.33 3.75
N GLN A 197 11.67 -3.15 2.53
CA GLN A 197 11.39 -1.85 1.96
C GLN A 197 9.91 -1.54 2.21
N ASP A 198 9.64 -0.49 2.97
CA ASP A 198 8.32 -0.01 3.33
C ASP A 198 7.98 1.24 2.52
N ARG A 199 7.03 1.08 1.62
CA ARG A 199 6.42 2.20 0.90
C ARG A 199 5.04 2.48 1.47
N GLY A 200 4.90 3.61 2.14
CA GLY A 200 3.67 4.01 2.80
C GLY A 200 3.13 5.34 2.32
N GLN A 201 1.81 5.50 2.45
CA GLN A 201 1.11 6.76 2.24
C GLN A 201 0.30 7.10 3.48
N LEU A 202 0.50 8.32 4.00
CA LEU A 202 -0.29 8.88 5.08
C LEU A 202 -1.61 9.42 4.52
N MET A 203 -2.73 8.97 5.09
CA MET A 203 -4.06 9.39 4.69
C MET A 203 -4.90 9.73 5.92
N ARG A 204 -5.76 10.73 5.77
CA ARG A 204 -6.75 11.08 6.80
C ARG A 204 -8.09 10.45 6.47
N ARG A 205 -8.63 9.66 7.41
CA ARG A 205 -9.96 9.05 7.30
C ARG A 205 -11.07 10.07 7.56
N GLU A 206 -12.30 9.71 7.21
CA GLU A 206 -13.50 10.54 7.44
C GLU A 206 -13.72 10.86 8.93
N ASP A 207 -13.32 9.97 9.82
CA ASP A 207 -13.36 10.15 11.29
C ASP A 207 -12.25 11.07 11.83
N GLY A 208 -11.40 11.61 10.94
CA GLY A 208 -10.31 12.53 11.26
C GLY A 208 -9.01 11.86 11.70
N ARG A 209 -8.98 10.52 11.86
CA ARG A 209 -7.77 9.78 12.20
C ARG A 209 -6.82 9.69 11.02
N GLU A 210 -5.52 9.80 11.30
CA GLU A 210 -4.47 9.60 10.33
C GLU A 210 -4.02 8.15 10.35
N VAL A 211 -3.85 7.56 9.17
CA VAL A 211 -3.45 6.17 8.99
C VAL A 211 -2.42 6.06 7.88
N PHE A 212 -1.51 5.11 8.01
CA PHE A 212 -0.62 4.70 6.94
C PHE A 212 -1.19 3.50 6.19
N TYR A 213 -1.19 3.59 4.87
CA TYR A 213 -1.33 2.43 3.97
C TYR A 213 0.04 2.10 3.44
N CYS A 214 0.53 0.91 3.76
CA CYS A 214 1.89 0.48 3.47
C CYS A 214 1.93 -0.79 2.64
N ILE A 215 2.92 -0.85 1.75
CA ILE A 215 3.36 -2.06 1.06
C ILE A 215 4.78 -2.36 1.52
N LEU A 216 4.99 -3.57 2.02
CA LEU A 216 6.26 -4.05 2.51
C LEU A 216 6.80 -5.12 1.56
N LEU A 217 8.01 -4.90 1.06
CA LEU A 217 8.71 -5.84 0.18
C LEU A 217 9.91 -6.43 0.91
N ASP A 218 10.06 -7.75 0.89
CA ASP A 218 11.29 -8.38 1.35
C ASP A 218 12.39 -8.15 0.31
N ILE A 219 13.40 -7.37 0.69
CA ILE A 219 14.56 -7.04 -0.14
C ILE A 219 15.85 -7.73 0.36
N THR A 220 15.71 -8.78 1.18
CA THR A 220 16.86 -9.46 1.80
C THR A 220 17.82 -10.02 0.75
N GLU A 221 17.30 -10.70 -0.27
CA GLU A 221 18.14 -11.24 -1.34
C GLU A 221 18.81 -10.14 -2.17
N THR A 222 18.11 -9.03 -2.40
CA THR A 222 18.69 -7.85 -3.08
C THR A 222 19.84 -7.26 -2.27
N LYS A 223 19.66 -7.11 -0.95
CA LYS A 223 20.71 -6.61 -0.05
C LYS A 223 21.91 -7.55 0.03
N LYS A 224 21.68 -8.87 0.09
CA LYS A 224 22.75 -9.87 0.05
C LYS A 224 23.54 -9.78 -1.26
N ALA A 225 22.85 -9.76 -2.40
CA ALA A 225 23.50 -9.66 -3.69
C ALA A 225 24.34 -8.36 -3.85
N GLN A 226 23.82 -7.24 -3.34
CA GLN A 226 24.56 -5.98 -3.31
C GLN A 226 25.81 -6.06 -2.45
N GLU A 227 25.73 -6.67 -1.27
CA GLU A 227 26.87 -6.82 -0.36
C GLU A 227 27.90 -7.80 -0.93
N ASP A 228 27.47 -8.91 -1.51
CA ASP A 228 28.36 -9.88 -2.16
C ASP A 228 29.12 -9.23 -3.32
N LEU A 229 28.42 -8.42 -4.13
CA LEU A 229 29.05 -7.67 -5.21
C LEU A 229 30.07 -6.65 -4.66
N ARG A 230 29.69 -5.91 -3.61
CA ARG A 230 30.59 -4.94 -2.94
C ARG A 230 31.87 -5.63 -2.44
N LEU A 231 31.70 -6.73 -1.72
CA LEU A 231 32.84 -7.52 -1.21
C LEU A 231 33.69 -8.12 -2.33
N SER A 232 33.07 -8.55 -3.42
CA SER A 232 33.79 -9.07 -4.58
C SER A 232 34.63 -7.98 -5.24
N LEU A 233 34.06 -6.78 -5.42
CA LEU A 233 34.79 -5.64 -5.96
C LEU A 233 35.93 -5.19 -5.04
N GLU A 234 35.70 -5.15 -3.73
CA GLU A 234 36.75 -4.82 -2.76
C GLU A 234 37.91 -5.84 -2.78
N ARG A 235 37.58 -7.13 -2.81
CA ARG A 235 38.60 -8.18 -2.96
C ARG A 235 39.38 -8.01 -4.26
N HIS A 236 38.67 -7.76 -5.36
CA HIS A 236 39.31 -7.53 -6.64
C HIS A 236 40.26 -6.32 -6.59
N GLN A 237 39.81 -5.22 -5.98
CA GLN A 237 40.64 -4.03 -5.79
C GLN A 237 41.88 -4.30 -4.93
N ILE A 238 41.73 -5.03 -3.82
CA ILE A 238 42.85 -5.39 -2.96
C ILE A 238 43.87 -6.26 -3.71
N ILE A 239 43.41 -7.24 -4.47
CA ILE A 239 44.29 -8.08 -5.29
C ILE A 239 45.03 -7.22 -6.31
N MET A 240 44.33 -6.31 -7.00
CA MET A 240 44.93 -5.37 -7.97
C MET A 240 45.99 -4.46 -7.33
N ASP A 241 45.75 -4.00 -6.12
CA ASP A 241 46.65 -3.10 -5.41
C ASP A 241 47.86 -3.82 -4.80
N GLN A 242 47.70 -5.11 -4.42
CA GLN A 242 48.78 -5.91 -3.83
C GLN A 242 49.65 -6.62 -4.86
N THR A 243 49.16 -6.88 -6.07
CA THR A 243 49.98 -7.44 -7.13
C THR A 243 50.97 -6.36 -7.61
N ASN A 244 52.25 -6.74 -7.70
CA ASN A 244 53.25 -5.86 -8.26
C ASN A 244 53.16 -5.76 -9.80
N ASP A 245 52.18 -6.43 -10.37
CA ASP A 245 51.95 -6.51 -11.82
C ASP A 245 51.07 -5.36 -12.30
N ILE A 246 51.23 -5.01 -13.55
CA ILE A 246 50.39 -4.05 -14.23
C ILE A 246 49.29 -4.83 -14.93
N ILE A 247 48.06 -4.63 -14.49
CA ILE A 247 46.89 -5.21 -15.14
C ILE A 247 46.25 -4.14 -16.00
N PHE A 248 45.88 -4.51 -17.19
CA PHE A 248 45.18 -3.61 -18.11
C PHE A 248 43.98 -4.32 -18.76
N GLU A 249 42.96 -3.54 -19.08
CA GLU A 249 41.78 -3.96 -19.81
C GLU A 249 41.60 -3.10 -21.05
N TRP A 250 41.52 -3.73 -22.21
CA TRP A 250 41.30 -3.05 -23.49
C TRP A 250 39.89 -3.32 -24.01
N GLN A 251 39.11 -2.29 -24.04
CA GLN A 251 37.77 -2.33 -24.64
C GLN A 251 37.90 -2.08 -26.17
N VAL A 252 38.09 -3.15 -26.92
CA VAL A 252 38.43 -3.12 -28.36
C VAL A 252 37.42 -2.32 -29.19
N LYS A 253 36.11 -2.43 -28.88
CA LYS A 253 35.05 -1.70 -29.61
C LYS A 253 35.10 -0.18 -29.43
N GLN A 254 35.54 0.26 -28.27
CA GLN A 254 35.60 1.68 -27.88
C GLN A 254 37.03 2.24 -28.06
N ASP A 255 37.95 1.37 -28.34
CA ASP A 255 39.40 1.64 -28.44
C ASP A 255 39.96 2.38 -27.22
N THR A 256 39.49 1.96 -26.02
CA THR A 256 39.89 2.51 -24.72
C THR A 256 40.65 1.47 -23.91
N LEU A 257 41.66 1.92 -23.17
CA LEU A 257 42.52 1.08 -22.36
C LEU A 257 42.57 1.63 -20.92
N THR A 258 42.29 0.77 -19.96
CA THR A 258 42.41 1.07 -18.53
C THR A 258 43.57 0.30 -17.95
N PHE A 259 44.30 0.91 -17.02
CA PHE A 259 45.43 0.29 -16.34
C PHE A 259 45.24 0.31 -14.83
N SER A 260 45.82 -0.67 -14.14
CA SER A 260 45.97 -0.61 -12.69
C SER A 260 46.89 0.55 -12.28
N PRO A 261 46.74 1.07 -11.05
CA PRO A 261 47.58 2.17 -10.55
C PRO A 261 49.09 1.87 -10.55
N ASN A 262 49.44 0.61 -10.68
CA ASN A 262 50.84 0.16 -10.73
C ASN A 262 51.59 0.61 -11.99
N TRP A 263 50.90 0.99 -13.07
CA TRP A 263 51.55 1.54 -14.25
C TRP A 263 52.35 2.81 -13.90
N GLU A 264 51.68 3.80 -13.29
CA GLU A 264 52.34 5.07 -12.94
C GLU A 264 53.45 4.87 -11.90
N LYS A 265 53.26 3.94 -10.96
CA LYS A 265 54.27 3.60 -9.94
C LYS A 265 55.53 2.99 -10.61
N LYS A 266 55.36 2.11 -11.61
CA LYS A 266 56.48 1.41 -12.25
C LYS A 266 57.15 2.23 -13.35
N PHE A 267 56.37 2.93 -14.17
CA PHE A 267 56.90 3.65 -15.33
C PHE A 267 57.08 5.16 -15.07
N GLY A 268 56.34 5.75 -14.11
CA GLY A 268 56.48 7.16 -13.73
C GLY A 268 55.80 8.14 -14.69
N TYR A 269 54.90 7.68 -15.55
CA TYR A 269 54.12 8.51 -16.46
C TYR A 269 52.72 7.89 -16.68
N GLU A 270 51.79 8.72 -17.16
CA GLU A 270 50.42 8.28 -17.46
C GLU A 270 50.38 7.35 -18.69
N PRO A 271 49.59 6.27 -18.64
CA PRO A 271 49.42 5.37 -19.76
C PRO A 271 48.57 5.96 -20.88
N VAL A 272 48.68 5.38 -22.07
CA VAL A 272 47.75 5.67 -23.18
C VAL A 272 46.40 5.08 -22.86
N ARG A 273 45.37 5.92 -22.86
CA ARG A 273 43.98 5.51 -22.49
C ARG A 273 43.03 5.47 -23.69
N GLU A 274 43.28 6.27 -24.73
CA GLU A 274 42.38 6.42 -25.88
C GLU A 274 43.18 6.31 -27.19
N ASN A 275 42.47 5.92 -28.28
CA ASN A 275 43.08 5.66 -29.60
C ASN A 275 44.20 4.64 -29.49
N VAL A 276 43.95 3.57 -28.76
CA VAL A 276 44.93 2.58 -28.34
C VAL A 276 45.60 1.90 -29.53
N HIS A 277 44.76 1.54 -30.52
CA HIS A 277 45.28 0.84 -31.73
C HIS A 277 46.34 1.62 -32.48
N ALA A 278 46.14 2.93 -32.65
CA ALA A 278 47.12 3.79 -33.30
C ALA A 278 48.32 4.12 -32.40
N ARG A 279 48.05 4.47 -31.14
CA ARG A 279 49.07 4.96 -30.20
C ARG A 279 49.95 3.88 -29.58
N LEU A 280 49.50 2.62 -29.49
CA LEU A 280 50.33 1.51 -29.03
C LEU A 280 51.42 1.17 -29.99
N LEU A 281 51.16 1.28 -31.31
CA LEU A 281 52.14 0.99 -32.35
C LEU A 281 53.19 2.09 -32.52
N ASP A 282 52.81 3.33 -32.19
CA ASP A 282 53.69 4.51 -32.29
C ASP A 282 54.11 5.01 -30.88
N ASN A 283 54.07 4.11 -29.87
CA ASN A 283 54.40 4.46 -28.49
C ASN A 283 55.91 4.75 -28.39
N PRO A 284 56.32 6.00 -28.03
CA PRO A 284 57.73 6.36 -27.93
C PRO A 284 58.48 5.64 -26.81
N HIS A 285 57.73 5.05 -25.87
CA HIS A 285 58.30 4.29 -24.76
C HIS A 285 58.50 2.80 -25.08
N LEU A 286 57.95 2.27 -26.17
CA LEU A 286 58.19 0.91 -26.61
C LEU A 286 59.55 0.82 -27.32
N HIS A 287 60.33 -0.22 -26.97
CA HIS A 287 61.61 -0.43 -27.65
C HIS A 287 61.38 -0.67 -29.16
N PRO A 288 62.13 -0.02 -30.04
CA PRO A 288 61.91 -0.09 -31.53
C PRO A 288 61.94 -1.53 -32.09
N ASP A 289 62.81 -2.40 -31.55
CA ASP A 289 62.89 -3.79 -31.97
C ASP A 289 61.65 -4.63 -31.58
N ASP A 290 60.89 -4.20 -30.57
CA ASP A 290 59.74 -4.94 -30.07
C ASP A 290 58.43 -4.52 -30.73
N ALA A 291 58.39 -3.40 -31.44
CA ALA A 291 57.24 -2.90 -32.16
C ALA A 291 56.66 -3.90 -33.19
N PRO A 292 57.47 -4.60 -34.00
CA PRO A 292 56.96 -5.63 -34.91
C PRO A 292 56.31 -6.81 -34.20
N LEU A 293 56.87 -7.22 -33.04
CA LEU A 293 56.32 -8.30 -32.22
C LEU A 293 54.96 -7.91 -31.63
N LEU A 294 54.85 -6.71 -31.05
CA LEU A 294 53.57 -6.19 -30.51
C LEU A 294 52.49 -6.12 -31.59
N ARG A 295 52.85 -5.59 -32.79
CA ARG A 295 51.93 -5.48 -33.93
C ARG A 295 51.36 -6.85 -34.32
N ARG A 296 52.22 -7.85 -34.44
CA ARG A 296 51.81 -9.21 -34.78
C ARG A 296 50.88 -9.78 -33.70
N LYS A 297 51.23 -9.68 -32.43
CA LYS A 297 50.45 -10.20 -31.31
C LYS A 297 49.10 -9.53 -31.21
N LEU A 298 49.00 -8.23 -31.44
CA LEU A 298 47.70 -7.53 -31.47
C LEU A 298 46.83 -7.98 -32.65
N SER A 299 47.40 -8.24 -33.82
CA SER A 299 46.67 -8.80 -34.96
C SER A 299 46.13 -10.20 -34.64
N ASP A 300 46.97 -11.07 -34.02
CA ASP A 300 46.58 -12.43 -33.66
C ASP A 300 45.40 -12.43 -32.66
N ILE A 301 45.42 -11.52 -31.64
CA ILE A 301 44.31 -11.38 -30.67
C ILE A 301 43.02 -10.94 -31.37
N LEU A 302 43.10 -9.98 -32.29
CA LEU A 302 41.94 -9.47 -33.01
C LEU A 302 41.35 -10.48 -34.00
N GLU A 303 42.21 -11.38 -34.54
CA GLU A 303 41.79 -12.34 -35.57
C GLU A 303 41.18 -13.61 -35.02
N ARG A 304 41.62 -14.22 -33.91
CA ARG A 304 41.01 -15.44 -33.35
C ARG A 304 41.67 -16.07 -32.12
N GLU A 305 42.82 -15.62 -31.65
CA GLU A 305 43.53 -16.28 -30.56
C GLU A 305 43.21 -15.59 -29.20
N PRO A 306 42.48 -16.20 -28.30
CA PRO A 306 42.03 -15.55 -27.08
C PRO A 306 43.11 -15.28 -26.03
N TYR A 307 44.32 -15.83 -26.25
CA TYR A 307 45.42 -15.66 -25.32
C TYR A 307 46.71 -15.46 -26.09
N GLN A 308 47.48 -14.42 -25.77
CA GLN A 308 48.78 -14.13 -26.33
C GLN A 308 49.73 -13.73 -25.21
N GLU A 309 50.99 -14.12 -25.35
CA GLU A 309 52.09 -13.78 -24.46
C GLU A 309 53.24 -13.18 -25.24
N ALA A 310 53.81 -12.11 -24.72
CA ALA A 310 54.94 -11.45 -25.33
C ALA A 310 55.83 -10.78 -24.28
N GLU A 311 57.11 -10.81 -24.47
CA GLU A 311 58.08 -10.01 -23.71
C GLU A 311 58.37 -8.74 -24.50
N LEU A 312 58.14 -7.57 -23.87
CA LEU A 312 58.29 -6.26 -24.48
C LEU A 312 59.08 -5.35 -23.53
N ARG A 313 59.99 -4.59 -24.08
CA ARG A 313 60.79 -3.60 -23.34
C ARG A 313 60.10 -2.23 -23.39
N ILE A 314 59.66 -1.74 -22.23
CA ILE A 314 59.02 -0.43 -22.12
C ILE A 314 59.91 0.50 -21.29
N GLN A 315 60.16 1.69 -21.81
CA GLN A 315 61.02 2.66 -21.17
C GLN A 315 60.32 3.36 -20.02
N LYS A 316 61.02 3.46 -18.89
CA LYS A 316 60.60 4.25 -17.75
C LYS A 316 60.96 5.73 -17.95
N ARG A 317 60.37 6.59 -17.10
CA ARG A 317 60.67 8.04 -17.10
C ARG A 317 62.13 8.37 -16.85
N ASP A 318 62.85 7.52 -16.14
CA ASP A 318 64.29 7.65 -15.87
C ASP A 318 65.19 7.22 -17.05
N GLY A 319 64.60 6.76 -18.12
CA GLY A 319 65.32 6.30 -19.31
C GLY A 319 65.69 4.81 -19.32
N GLY A 320 65.53 4.09 -18.22
CA GLY A 320 65.74 2.65 -18.16
C GLY A 320 64.59 1.87 -18.78
N TYR A 321 64.87 0.64 -19.26
CA TYR A 321 63.82 -0.30 -19.72
C TYR A 321 63.44 -1.27 -18.65
N LEU A 322 62.15 -1.64 -18.63
CA LEU A 322 61.58 -2.73 -17.87
C LEU A 322 61.14 -3.81 -18.81
#